data_6409f3287b5f928b9635a70ab4f9c56c
#
_entry.id   6409f3287b5f928b9635a70ab4f9c56c
#
_cell.length_a   1.000
_cell.length_b   1.000
_cell.length_c   1.000
_cell.angle_alpha   90.00
_cell.angle_beta   90.00
_cell.angle_gamma   90.00
#
_symmetry.space_group_name_H-M   'P 1'
#
loop_
_entity.id
_entity.type
_entity.pdbx_description
1 polymer ?
#
loop_
_entity_poly.entity_id
_entity_poly.type
_entity_poly.pdbx_seq_one_letter_code
_entity_poly.pdbx_strand_id
1 'polypeptide(L)'
;MTVTEKLKAESLRLRKERNPVAASITFALSEIEKVGKNNGNRATTDDEAIKVVQKLVATIDENLRLDIDDGRRIALNREKQILLDVLPQMASDEEIRSYLVNSFVEAPANKGVIMKALKAKFGALVDMKRAGEISTELYGV
;
A
#
# COMPACT_ATOMS: atom_id res chain seq x y z
N MET A 1 -7.95 10.74 7.81
CA MET A 1 -6.57 11.18 7.53
C MET A 1 -5.99 10.36 6.39
N THR A 2 -5.29 11.02 5.48
CA THR A 2 -4.55 10.34 4.41
C THR A 2 -3.30 9.65 4.97
N VAL A 3 -2.72 8.74 4.20
CA VAL A 3 -1.44 8.10 4.54
C VAL A 3 -0.35 9.15 4.73
N THR A 4 -0.29 10.16 3.85
CA THR A 4 0.68 11.25 3.95
C THR A 4 0.54 12.02 5.26
N GLU A 5 -0.69 12.36 5.65
CA GLU A 5 -0.95 13.06 6.91
C GLU A 5 -0.53 12.24 8.13
N LYS A 6 -0.83 10.93 8.12
CA LYS A 6 -0.43 10.01 9.19
C LYS A 6 1.08 9.90 9.29
N LEU A 7 1.79 9.81 8.16
CA LEU A 7 3.26 9.76 8.16
C LEU A 7 3.88 11.07 8.63
N LYS A 8 3.31 12.21 8.29
CA LYS A 8 3.77 13.51 8.80
C LYS A 8 3.66 13.58 10.33
N ALA A 9 2.54 13.11 10.87
CA ALA A 9 2.33 13.06 12.32
C ALA A 9 3.35 12.13 13.00
N GLU A 10 3.59 10.95 12.43
CA GLU A 10 4.59 10.01 12.95
C GLU A 10 6.00 10.57 12.86
N SER A 11 6.36 11.21 11.75
CA SER A 11 7.66 11.86 11.60
C SER A 11 7.90 12.91 12.68
N LEU A 12 6.90 13.74 12.94
CA LEU A 12 6.98 14.76 13.97
C LEU A 12 7.15 14.16 15.37
N ARG A 13 6.37 13.13 15.69
CA ARG A 13 6.45 12.41 16.97
C ARG A 13 7.84 11.81 17.16
N LEU A 14 8.36 11.12 16.16
CA LEU A 14 9.68 10.47 16.21
C LEU A 14 10.81 11.49 16.37
N ARG A 15 10.72 12.64 15.70
CA ARG A 15 11.71 13.72 15.86
C ARG A 15 11.71 14.28 17.27
N LYS A 16 10.55 14.48 17.87
CA LYS A 16 10.41 14.97 19.25
C LYS A 16 11.01 13.98 20.24
N GLU A 17 10.88 12.69 19.97
CA GLU A 17 11.45 11.62 20.79
C GLU A 17 12.94 11.36 20.49
N ARG A 18 13.50 12.05 19.49
CA ARG A 18 14.87 11.83 19.00
C ARG A 18 15.10 10.38 18.58
N ASN A 19 14.09 9.76 18.00
CA ASN A 19 14.14 8.37 17.55
C ASN A 19 14.89 8.30 16.21
N PRO A 20 15.91 7.40 16.09
CA PRO A 20 16.66 7.25 14.83
C PRO A 20 15.82 6.89 13.62
N VAL A 21 14.66 6.25 13.81
CA VAL A 21 13.75 5.87 12.72
C VAL A 21 13.11 7.09 12.05
N ALA A 22 13.15 8.27 12.69
CA ALA A 22 12.60 9.50 12.10
C ALA A 22 13.17 9.80 10.71
N ALA A 23 14.45 9.54 10.49
CA ALA A 23 15.09 9.76 9.18
C ALA A 23 14.47 8.88 8.10
N SER A 24 14.18 7.63 8.40
CA SER A 24 13.54 6.69 7.46
C SER A 24 12.12 7.12 7.10
N ILE A 25 11.36 7.63 8.05
CA ILE A 25 10.00 8.12 7.81
C ILE A 25 10.01 9.41 7.00
N THR A 26 10.98 10.30 7.25
CA THR A 26 11.19 11.49 6.45
C THR A 26 11.54 11.14 5.00
N PHE A 27 12.37 10.10 4.81
CA PHE A 27 12.68 9.58 3.47
C PHE A 27 11.41 9.08 2.77
N ALA A 28 10.58 8.32 3.47
CA ALA A 28 9.31 7.84 2.93
C ALA A 28 8.42 9.00 2.45
N LEU A 29 8.34 10.08 3.23
CA LEU A 29 7.59 11.27 2.83
C LEU A 29 8.16 11.91 1.57
N SER A 30 9.49 11.98 1.43
CA SER A 30 10.12 12.53 0.24
C SER A 30 9.82 11.69 -1.01
N GLU A 31 9.80 10.38 -0.89
CA GLU A 31 9.44 9.48 -1.99
C GLU A 31 7.98 9.67 -2.41
N ILE A 32 7.08 9.87 -1.46
CA ILE A 32 5.67 10.17 -1.74
C ILE A 32 5.56 11.49 -2.53
N GLU A 33 6.23 12.54 -2.08
CA GLU A 33 6.18 13.84 -2.74
C GLU A 33 6.73 13.81 -4.17
N LYS A 34 7.74 13.00 -4.43
CA LYS A 34 8.32 12.86 -5.76
C LYS A 34 7.31 12.41 -6.81
N VAL A 35 6.36 11.56 -6.45
CA VAL A 35 5.35 11.05 -7.38
C VAL A 35 4.56 12.20 -8.01
N GLY A 36 4.02 13.08 -7.18
CA GLY A 36 3.27 14.24 -7.67
C GLY A 36 4.14 15.23 -8.44
N LYS A 37 5.36 15.49 -7.95
CA LYS A 37 6.31 16.38 -8.62
C LYS A 37 6.69 15.88 -10.01
N ASN A 38 6.88 14.58 -10.16
CA ASN A 38 7.26 13.96 -11.43
C ASN A 38 6.08 13.78 -12.40
N ASN A 39 4.87 14.03 -11.96
CA ASN A 39 3.64 13.86 -12.74
C ASN A 39 2.87 15.18 -12.84
N GLY A 40 3.50 16.19 -13.42
CA GLY A 40 2.89 17.49 -13.64
C GLY A 40 3.01 18.47 -12.47
N ASN A 41 3.96 18.24 -11.57
CA ASN A 41 4.24 19.11 -10.42
C ASN A 41 2.96 19.40 -9.60
N ARG A 42 2.25 18.34 -9.25
CA ARG A 42 1.01 18.38 -8.48
C ARG A 42 1.19 17.70 -7.12
N ALA A 43 0.17 17.77 -6.29
CA ALA A 43 0.13 16.99 -5.04
C ALA A 43 0.00 15.49 -5.36
N THR A 44 0.67 14.66 -4.58
CA THR A 44 0.55 13.21 -4.67
C THR A 44 -0.80 12.77 -4.10
N THR A 45 -1.53 11.93 -4.82
CA THR A 45 -2.80 11.41 -4.35
C THR A 45 -2.60 10.40 -3.22
N ASP A 46 -3.64 10.16 -2.43
CA ASP A 46 -3.57 9.16 -1.35
C ASP A 46 -3.31 7.76 -1.90
N ASP A 47 -3.94 7.40 -3.01
CA ASP A 47 -3.74 6.11 -3.67
C ASP A 47 -2.28 5.91 -4.12
N GLU A 48 -1.67 6.95 -4.67
CA GLU A 48 -0.25 6.93 -5.03
C GLU A 48 0.63 6.81 -3.79
N ALA A 49 0.30 7.51 -2.71
CA ALA A 49 1.03 7.43 -1.44
C ALA A 49 0.96 6.00 -0.86
N ILE A 50 -0.21 5.37 -0.90
CA ILE A 50 -0.39 3.98 -0.47
C ILE A 50 0.55 3.05 -1.23
N LYS A 51 0.64 3.19 -2.56
CA LYS A 51 1.53 2.38 -3.39
C LYS A 51 3.00 2.57 -3.04
N VAL A 52 3.42 3.80 -2.79
CA VAL A 52 4.80 4.10 -2.35
C VAL A 52 5.11 3.39 -1.04
N VAL A 53 4.23 3.50 -0.06
CA VAL A 53 4.43 2.86 1.25
C VAL A 53 4.46 1.34 1.13
N GLN A 54 3.56 0.75 0.34
CA GLN A 54 3.55 -0.70 0.07
C GLN A 54 4.88 -1.17 -0.55
N LYS A 55 5.42 -0.39 -1.49
CA LYS A 55 6.71 -0.69 -2.11
C LYS A 55 7.87 -0.61 -1.12
N LEU A 56 7.85 0.39 -0.24
CA LEU A 56 8.86 0.54 0.81
C LEU A 56 8.82 -0.65 1.79
N VAL A 57 7.63 -1.10 2.17
CA VAL A 57 7.47 -2.29 3.02
C VAL A 57 8.05 -3.53 2.33
N ALA A 58 7.75 -3.71 1.04
CA ALA A 58 8.30 -4.82 0.27
C ALA A 58 9.84 -4.80 0.22
N THR A 59 10.42 -3.61 0.05
CA THR A 59 11.89 -3.42 0.07
C THR A 59 12.47 -3.78 1.44
N ILE A 60 11.81 -3.37 2.52
CA ILE A 60 12.23 -3.74 3.88
C ILE A 60 12.20 -5.25 4.05
N ASP A 61 11.16 -5.92 3.59
CA ASP A 61 11.05 -7.38 3.67
C ASP A 61 12.17 -8.08 2.91
N GLU A 62 12.55 -7.57 1.74
CA GLU A 62 13.71 -8.08 0.98
C GLU A 62 14.99 -7.94 1.78
N ASN A 63 15.22 -6.78 2.39
CA ASN A 63 16.40 -6.53 3.21
C ASN A 63 16.44 -7.42 4.47
N LEU A 64 15.29 -7.71 5.07
CA LEU A 64 15.19 -8.59 6.24
C LEU A 64 15.52 -10.04 5.93
N ARG A 65 15.48 -10.45 4.67
CA ARG A 65 15.88 -11.80 4.22
C ARG A 65 17.40 -11.94 4.08
N LEU A 66 18.11 -10.82 4.08
CA LEU A 66 19.56 -10.81 3.96
C LEU A 66 20.20 -11.08 5.33
N ASP A 67 21.50 -11.46 5.29
CA ASP A 67 22.29 -11.60 6.50
C ASP A 67 22.73 -10.22 6.98
N ILE A 68 22.00 -9.66 7.93
CA ILE A 68 22.24 -8.34 8.50
C ILE A 68 22.37 -8.45 10.02
N ASP A 69 23.04 -7.45 10.63
CA ASP A 69 23.20 -7.45 12.08
C ASP A 69 21.87 -7.21 12.81
N ASP A 70 21.82 -7.55 14.11
CA ASP A 70 20.62 -7.45 14.91
C ASP A 70 20.12 -6.01 15.08
N GLY A 71 21.03 -5.05 15.20
CA GLY A 71 20.68 -3.64 15.32
C GLY A 71 19.94 -3.13 14.09
N ARG A 72 20.43 -3.46 12.90
CA ARG A 72 19.77 -3.10 11.65
C ARG A 72 18.42 -3.81 11.49
N ARG A 73 18.34 -5.06 11.88
CA ARG A 73 17.09 -5.83 11.84
C ARG A 73 16.02 -5.20 12.73
N ILE A 74 16.39 -4.78 13.94
CA ILE A 74 15.47 -4.11 14.86
C ILE A 74 14.99 -2.79 14.25
N ALA A 75 15.90 -1.99 13.69
CA ALA A 75 15.55 -0.71 13.06
C ALA A 75 14.60 -0.89 11.87
N LEU A 76 14.87 -1.87 11.00
CA LEU A 76 14.01 -2.17 9.85
C LEU A 76 12.62 -2.66 10.28
N ASN A 77 12.55 -3.49 11.31
CA ASN A 77 11.24 -3.96 11.83
C ASN A 77 10.43 -2.82 12.43
N ARG A 78 11.06 -1.87 13.10
CA ARG A 78 10.37 -0.66 13.62
C ARG A 78 9.82 0.20 12.49
N GLU A 79 10.65 0.46 11.48
CA GLU A 79 10.24 1.21 10.29
C GLU A 79 9.06 0.52 9.60
N LYS A 80 9.17 -0.77 9.37
CA LYS A 80 8.10 -1.57 8.77
C LYS A 80 6.80 -1.46 9.55
N GLN A 81 6.86 -1.57 10.88
CA GLN A 81 5.66 -1.49 11.70
C GLN A 81 4.98 -0.13 11.59
N ILE A 82 5.74 0.96 11.59
CA ILE A 82 5.19 2.30 11.42
C ILE A 82 4.52 2.44 10.06
N LEU A 83 5.18 1.96 9.00
CA LEU A 83 4.63 2.02 7.65
C LEU A 83 3.34 1.20 7.52
N LEU A 84 3.29 0.01 8.10
CA LEU A 84 2.08 -0.82 8.12
C LEU A 84 0.94 -0.18 8.89
N ASP A 85 1.25 0.49 10.00
CA ASP A 85 0.23 1.14 10.85
C ASP A 85 -0.46 2.32 10.16
N VAL A 86 0.23 3.00 9.23
CA VAL A 86 -0.37 4.11 8.50
C VAL A 86 -1.16 3.66 7.27
N LEU A 87 -0.95 2.43 6.80
CA LEU A 87 -1.68 1.90 5.65
C LEU A 87 -3.11 1.54 6.02
N PRO A 88 -4.09 1.86 5.14
CA PRO A 88 -5.44 1.32 5.30
C PRO A 88 -5.41 -0.19 5.13
N GLN A 89 -6.43 -0.84 5.66
CA GLN A 89 -6.56 -2.29 5.51
C GLN A 89 -6.87 -2.65 4.05
N MET A 90 -6.19 -3.67 3.53
CA MET A 90 -6.46 -4.21 2.20
C MET A 90 -7.86 -4.82 2.15
N ALA A 91 -8.51 -4.76 0.98
CA ALA A 91 -9.80 -5.39 0.77
C ALA A 91 -9.68 -6.91 1.03
N SER A 92 -10.58 -7.44 1.85
CA SER A 92 -10.63 -8.87 2.13
C SER A 92 -11.21 -9.64 0.93
N ASP A 93 -10.96 -10.96 0.89
CA ASP A 93 -11.55 -11.83 -0.13
C ASP A 93 -13.07 -11.71 -0.16
N GLU A 94 -13.69 -11.65 1.01
CA GLU A 94 -15.13 -11.52 1.16
C GLU A 94 -15.66 -10.19 0.61
N GLU A 95 -14.96 -9.10 0.87
CA GLU A 95 -15.31 -7.79 0.32
C GLU A 95 -15.22 -7.78 -1.19
N ILE A 96 -14.17 -8.40 -1.75
CA ILE A 96 -13.99 -8.52 -3.20
C ILE A 96 -15.12 -9.35 -3.82
N ARG A 97 -15.45 -10.50 -3.24
CA ARG A 97 -16.53 -11.38 -3.71
C ARG A 97 -17.88 -10.66 -3.67
N SER A 98 -18.21 -10.01 -2.56
CA SER A 98 -19.46 -9.26 -2.41
C SER A 98 -19.60 -8.17 -3.45
N TYR A 99 -18.54 -7.41 -3.67
CA TYR A 99 -18.56 -6.36 -4.68
C TYR A 99 -18.79 -6.93 -6.08
N LEU A 100 -18.10 -8.01 -6.44
CA LEU A 100 -18.23 -8.63 -7.77
C LEU A 100 -19.62 -9.24 -7.98
N VAL A 101 -20.13 -9.95 -7.00
CA VAL A 101 -21.47 -10.58 -7.09
C VAL A 101 -22.56 -9.51 -7.24
N ASN A 102 -22.43 -8.40 -6.54
CA ASN A 102 -23.40 -7.28 -6.63
C ASN A 102 -23.27 -6.48 -7.94
N SER A 103 -22.05 -6.42 -8.51
CA SER A 103 -21.77 -5.64 -9.72
C SER A 103 -21.97 -6.43 -11.00
N PHE A 104 -21.72 -7.73 -10.97
CA PHE A 104 -21.77 -8.62 -12.13
C PHE A 104 -22.67 -9.81 -11.85
N VAL A 105 -23.95 -9.66 -12.15
CA VAL A 105 -24.94 -10.74 -12.01
C VAL A 105 -24.62 -11.88 -13.01
N GLU A 106 -24.15 -11.51 -14.20
CA GLU A 106 -23.69 -12.45 -15.22
C GLU A 106 -22.17 -12.31 -15.39
N ALA A 107 -21.51 -13.39 -15.78
CA ALA A 107 -20.07 -13.38 -16.01
C ALA A 107 -19.70 -12.31 -17.06
N PRO A 108 -18.76 -11.42 -16.77
CA PRO A 108 -18.29 -10.45 -17.76
C PRO A 108 -17.50 -11.13 -18.88
N ALA A 109 -17.29 -10.40 -19.97
CA ALA A 109 -16.66 -10.93 -21.18
C ALA A 109 -15.22 -11.41 -20.96
N ASN A 110 -14.49 -10.77 -20.05
CA ASN A 110 -13.10 -11.12 -19.76
C ASN A 110 -12.67 -10.61 -18.38
N LYS A 111 -11.52 -11.10 -17.92
CA LYS A 111 -10.92 -10.72 -16.64
C LYS A 111 -10.60 -9.20 -16.54
N GLY A 112 -10.26 -8.57 -17.67
CA GLY A 112 -9.92 -7.14 -17.69
C GLY A 112 -11.06 -6.24 -17.20
N VAL A 113 -12.30 -6.58 -17.51
CA VAL A 113 -13.48 -5.83 -17.04
C VAL A 113 -13.58 -5.91 -15.52
N ILE A 114 -13.36 -7.08 -14.94
CA ILE A 114 -13.38 -7.31 -13.49
C ILE A 114 -12.27 -6.53 -12.82
N MET A 115 -11.05 -6.62 -13.34
CA MET A 115 -9.89 -5.93 -12.76
C MET A 115 -10.06 -4.42 -12.79
N LYS A 116 -10.59 -3.88 -13.87
CA LYS A 116 -10.88 -2.44 -13.99
C LYS A 116 -11.90 -2.00 -12.94
N ALA A 117 -12.96 -2.78 -12.75
CA ALA A 117 -14.00 -2.48 -11.75
C ALA A 117 -13.42 -2.51 -10.32
N LEU A 118 -12.59 -3.50 -10.00
CA LEU A 118 -11.96 -3.62 -8.70
C LEU A 118 -10.98 -2.47 -8.43
N LYS A 119 -10.19 -2.08 -9.42
CA LYS A 119 -9.31 -0.91 -9.31
C LYS A 119 -10.09 0.37 -9.06
N ALA A 120 -11.22 0.55 -9.74
CA ALA A 120 -12.06 1.73 -9.55
C ALA A 120 -12.66 1.78 -8.15
N LYS A 121 -13.01 0.61 -7.58
CA LYS A 121 -13.64 0.53 -6.24
C LYS A 121 -12.62 0.61 -5.11
N PHE A 122 -11.55 -0.16 -5.18
CA PHE A 122 -10.60 -0.34 -4.08
C PHE A 122 -9.25 0.35 -4.29
N GLY A 123 -8.93 0.74 -5.52
CA GLY A 123 -7.65 1.39 -5.82
C GLY A 123 -6.47 0.50 -5.48
N ALA A 124 -5.51 1.06 -4.73
CA ALA A 124 -4.31 0.33 -4.28
C ALA A 124 -4.59 -0.69 -3.18
N LEU A 125 -5.80 -0.74 -2.63
CA LEU A 125 -6.17 -1.63 -1.52
C LEU A 125 -6.64 -3.00 -1.98
N VAL A 126 -6.54 -3.32 -3.25
CA VAL A 126 -6.85 -4.64 -3.79
C VAL A 126 -5.57 -5.34 -4.24
N ASP A 127 -5.39 -6.59 -3.79
CA ASP A 127 -4.33 -7.46 -4.30
C ASP A 127 -4.80 -8.05 -5.63
N MET A 128 -4.16 -7.63 -6.72
CA MET A 128 -4.56 -8.01 -8.08
C MET A 128 -4.39 -9.50 -8.34
N LYS A 129 -3.41 -10.15 -7.73
CA LYS A 129 -3.22 -11.59 -7.84
C LYS A 129 -4.39 -12.34 -7.22
N ARG A 130 -4.75 -11.96 -5.99
CA ARG A 130 -5.89 -12.59 -5.29
C ARG A 130 -7.21 -12.27 -5.97
N ALA A 131 -7.36 -11.06 -6.47
CA ALA A 131 -8.53 -10.65 -7.25
C ALA A 131 -8.70 -11.53 -8.52
N GLY A 132 -7.60 -11.84 -9.19
CA GLY A 132 -7.59 -12.73 -10.34
C GLY A 132 -8.05 -14.14 -9.99
N GLU A 133 -7.60 -14.68 -8.87
CA GLU A 133 -8.02 -15.98 -8.36
C GLU A 133 -9.52 -16.01 -8.05
N ILE A 134 -10.03 -14.99 -7.37
CA ILE A 134 -11.45 -14.86 -7.02
C ILE A 134 -12.30 -14.72 -8.28
N SER A 135 -11.86 -13.94 -9.25
CA SER A 135 -12.51 -13.79 -10.54
C SER A 135 -12.70 -15.16 -11.23
N THR A 136 -11.66 -15.97 -11.23
CA THR A 136 -11.69 -17.31 -11.80
C THR A 136 -12.65 -18.24 -11.04
N GLU A 137 -12.64 -18.18 -9.70
CA GLU A 137 -13.56 -18.94 -8.85
C GLU A 137 -15.02 -18.62 -9.14
N LEU A 138 -15.35 -17.33 -9.31
CA LEU A 138 -16.72 -16.87 -9.47
C LEU A 138 -17.23 -17.02 -10.90
N TYR A 139 -16.40 -16.73 -11.89
CA TYR A 139 -16.86 -16.58 -13.28
C TYR A 139 -16.07 -17.43 -14.29
N GLY A 140 -15.01 -18.10 -13.87
CA GLY A 140 -14.16 -18.87 -14.76
C GLY A 140 -13.30 -18.05 -15.72
N VAL A 141 -13.16 -16.77 -15.43
CA VAL A 141 -12.34 -15.85 -16.25
C VAL A 141 -11.18 -15.23 -15.51
#